data_1576a063aa7b31783a8732ac10b299fd
#
_entry.id   1576a063aa7b31783a8732ac10b299fd
#
_cell.length_a   1.000
_cell.length_b   1.000
_cell.length_c   1.000
_cell.angle_alpha   90.00
_cell.angle_beta   90.00
_cell.angle_gamma   90.00
#
_symmetry.space_group_name_H-M   'P 1'
#
loop_
_entity.id
_entity.type
_entity.pdbx_description
1 polymer ?
#
loop_
_entity_poly.entity_id
_entity_poly.type
_entity_poly.pdbx_seq_one_letter_code
_entity_poly.pdbx_strand_id
1 'polypeptide(L)'
;MRICVLSSGSVGNATIIETEQTAILIDNGLSLKKLQELIKKSGFDENRIEHILITHEHGDHIKGVGVCTRKWKLNVCATAKTIDEMYRKNIIKPGFEQTTAVE
;
A
#
# COMPACT_ATOMS: atom_id res chain seq x y z
N MET A 1 3.30 8.82 -17.25
CA MET A 1 3.06 7.80 -16.21
C MET A 1 4.29 6.92 -16.05
N ARG A 2 4.66 6.64 -14.81
CA ARG A 2 5.77 5.73 -14.50
C ARG A 2 5.28 4.62 -13.60
N ILE A 3 5.72 3.39 -13.86
CA ILE A 3 5.38 2.22 -13.08
C ILE A 3 6.66 1.52 -12.66
N CYS A 4 6.79 1.16 -11.38
CA CYS A 4 7.95 0.43 -10.90
C CYS A 4 7.54 -0.66 -9.91
N VAL A 5 7.94 -1.90 -10.16
CA VAL A 5 7.80 -2.99 -9.18
C VAL A 5 8.96 -2.83 -8.21
N LEU A 6 8.66 -2.33 -7.00
CA LEU A 6 9.67 -2.10 -5.97
C LEU A 6 10.18 -3.40 -5.37
N SER A 7 9.29 -4.37 -5.19
CA SER A 7 9.62 -5.68 -4.65
C SER A 7 8.57 -6.70 -5.07
N SER A 8 8.97 -7.95 -5.24
CA SER A 8 8.07 -9.05 -5.55
C SER A 8 8.53 -10.33 -4.87
N GLY A 9 7.58 -11.24 -4.60
CA GLY A 9 7.86 -12.53 -4.00
C GLY A 9 7.45 -12.63 -2.54
N SER A 10 7.87 -13.69 -1.87
CA SER A 10 7.43 -14.03 -0.52
C SER A 10 7.97 -13.08 0.56
N VAL A 11 9.01 -12.32 0.28
CA VAL A 11 9.58 -11.34 1.21
C VAL A 11 8.65 -10.14 1.35
N GLY A 12 7.94 -9.80 0.28
CA GLY A 12 6.99 -8.70 0.27
C GLY A 12 6.80 -8.17 -1.14
N ASN A 13 5.60 -7.69 -1.43
CA ASN A 13 5.23 -7.16 -2.74
C ASN A 13 4.85 -5.69 -2.60
N ALA A 14 5.34 -4.86 -3.49
CA ALA A 14 4.98 -3.45 -3.56
C ALA A 14 5.29 -2.92 -4.95
N THR A 15 4.33 -2.22 -5.53
CA THR A 15 4.47 -1.56 -6.83
C THR A 15 4.02 -0.12 -6.68
N ILE A 16 4.72 0.81 -7.32
CA ILE A 16 4.33 2.22 -7.32
C ILE A 16 3.99 2.65 -8.75
N ILE A 17 2.90 3.40 -8.88
CA ILE A 17 2.47 4.01 -10.13
C ILE A 17 2.40 5.51 -9.90
N GLU A 18 3.07 6.28 -10.74
CA GLU A 18 3.06 7.74 -10.65
C GLU A 18 2.48 8.34 -11.92
N THR A 19 1.55 9.27 -11.75
CA THR A 19 0.99 10.08 -12.84
C THR A 19 1.41 11.53 -12.60
N GLU A 20 0.96 12.43 -13.48
CA GLU A 20 1.21 13.87 -13.28
C GLU A 20 0.51 14.40 -12.04
N GLN A 21 -0.63 13.79 -11.64
CA GLN A 21 -1.45 14.26 -10.54
C GLN A 21 -1.17 13.57 -9.21
N THR A 22 -0.79 12.30 -9.23
CA THR A 22 -0.71 11.52 -7.99
C THR A 22 0.24 10.33 -8.11
N ALA A 23 0.51 9.69 -6.98
CA ALA A 23 1.17 8.40 -6.95
C ALA A 23 0.31 7.41 -6.15
N ILE A 24 0.32 6.17 -6.56
CA ILE A 24 -0.48 5.09 -5.97
C ILE A 24 0.43 3.90 -5.71
N LEU A 25 0.30 3.30 -4.52
CA LEU A 25 0.90 2.01 -4.23
C LEU A 25 -0.06 0.89 -4.59
N ILE A 26 0.46 -0.22 -5.07
CA ILE A 26 -0.28 -1.47 -5.23
C ILE A 26 0.39 -2.48 -4.31
N ASP A 27 -0.32 -2.87 -3.27
CA ASP A 27 0.15 -3.74 -2.19
C ASP A 27 1.34 -3.17 -1.43
N ASN A 28 1.54 -3.59 -0.21
CA ASN A 28 2.76 -3.34 0.55
C ASN A 28 2.96 -4.41 1.62
N GLY A 29 3.79 -5.40 1.33
CA GLY A 29 4.23 -6.42 2.26
C GLY A 29 5.54 -6.07 2.97
N LEU A 30 6.08 -4.86 2.77
CA LEU A 30 7.38 -4.44 3.29
C LEU A 30 7.24 -3.59 4.55
N SER A 31 8.30 -3.55 5.36
CA SER A 31 8.40 -2.57 6.43
C SER A 31 8.45 -1.16 5.84
N LEU A 32 8.07 -0.16 6.62
CA LEU A 32 8.10 1.22 6.16
C LEU A 32 9.50 1.64 5.73
N LYS A 33 10.50 1.29 6.53
CA LYS A 33 11.90 1.61 6.21
C LYS A 33 12.33 1.05 4.87
N LYS A 34 12.03 -0.22 4.62
CA LYS A 34 12.40 -0.87 3.35
C LYS A 34 11.65 -0.26 2.17
N LEU A 35 10.36 0.00 2.37
CA LEU A 35 9.53 0.64 1.34
C LEU A 35 10.09 2.02 0.97
N GLN A 36 10.41 2.85 1.98
CA GLN A 36 10.96 4.17 1.74
C GLN A 36 12.31 4.13 1.02
N GLU A 37 13.18 3.19 1.39
CA GLU A 37 14.46 3.00 0.72
C GLU A 37 14.27 2.70 -0.77
N LEU A 38 13.35 1.80 -1.09
CA LEU A 38 13.10 1.40 -2.47
C LEU A 38 12.45 2.52 -3.28
N ILE A 39 11.51 3.26 -2.69
CA ILE A 39 10.87 4.40 -3.34
C ILE A 39 11.93 5.45 -3.70
N LYS A 40 12.78 5.80 -2.74
CA LYS A 40 13.84 6.80 -2.95
C LYS A 40 14.85 6.33 -4.00
N LYS A 41 15.30 5.08 -3.90
CA LYS A 41 16.25 4.49 -4.83
C LYS A 41 15.72 4.46 -6.26
N SER A 42 14.42 4.29 -6.41
CA SER A 42 13.74 4.23 -7.71
C SER A 42 13.39 5.60 -8.27
N GLY A 43 13.70 6.68 -7.55
CA GLY A 43 13.48 8.04 -8.03
C GLY A 43 12.07 8.58 -7.91
N PHE A 44 11.23 7.98 -7.06
CA PHE A 44 9.88 8.46 -6.80
C PHE A 44 9.85 9.33 -5.54
N ASP A 45 8.84 10.20 -5.46
CA ASP A 45 8.60 11.05 -4.28
C ASP A 45 7.50 10.42 -3.43
N GLU A 46 7.87 9.91 -2.25
CA GLU A 46 6.92 9.27 -1.34
C GLU A 46 5.80 10.21 -0.89
N ASN A 47 6.06 11.53 -0.88
CA ASN A 47 5.06 12.50 -0.44
C ASN A 47 3.92 12.70 -1.43
N ARG A 48 4.04 12.16 -2.62
CA ARG A 48 2.97 12.22 -3.63
C ARG A 48 1.99 11.05 -3.54
N ILE A 49 2.30 10.03 -2.72
CA ILE A 49 1.44 8.85 -2.61
C ILE A 49 0.17 9.23 -1.85
N GLU A 50 -0.99 8.95 -2.45
CA GLU A 50 -2.29 9.28 -1.88
C GLU A 50 -3.19 8.07 -1.65
N HIS A 51 -2.97 6.99 -2.40
CA HIS A 51 -3.81 5.79 -2.34
C HIS A 51 -2.97 4.54 -2.31
N ILE A 52 -3.50 3.48 -1.71
CA ILE A 52 -2.95 2.15 -1.83
C ILE A 52 -4.06 1.17 -2.24
N LEU A 53 -3.81 0.43 -3.32
CA LEU A 53 -4.71 -0.60 -3.82
C LEU A 53 -4.22 -1.95 -3.33
N ILE A 54 -5.10 -2.75 -2.76
CA ILE A 54 -4.75 -4.07 -2.26
C ILE A 54 -5.36 -5.12 -3.17
N THR A 55 -4.51 -5.98 -3.73
CA THR A 55 -4.96 -7.00 -4.67
C THR A 55 -5.54 -8.23 -3.96
N HIS A 56 -4.95 -8.61 -2.83
CA HIS A 56 -5.46 -9.72 -2.02
C HIS A 56 -4.84 -9.70 -0.62
N GLU A 57 -5.43 -10.46 0.30
CA GLU A 57 -5.18 -10.39 1.73
C GLU A 57 -4.00 -11.23 2.26
N HIS A 58 -3.13 -11.74 1.39
CA HIS A 58 -1.95 -12.49 1.82
C HIS A 58 -0.91 -11.59 2.49
N GLY A 59 -0.23 -12.09 3.52
CA GLY A 59 0.71 -11.31 4.31
C GLY A 59 1.81 -10.62 3.52
N ASP A 60 2.34 -11.27 2.48
CA ASP A 60 3.37 -10.69 1.63
C ASP A 60 2.87 -9.52 0.75
N HIS A 61 1.55 -9.23 0.79
CA HIS A 61 0.93 -8.10 0.10
C HIS A 61 0.39 -7.04 1.05
N ILE A 62 0.12 -7.36 2.33
CA ILE A 62 -0.57 -6.44 3.25
C ILE A 62 0.18 -6.13 4.54
N LYS A 63 1.27 -6.84 4.82
CA LYS A 63 1.98 -6.74 6.11
C LYS A 63 2.34 -5.31 6.50
N GLY A 64 2.72 -4.48 5.55
CA GLY A 64 3.12 -3.10 5.79
C GLY A 64 2.05 -2.06 5.51
N VAL A 65 0.83 -2.46 5.17
CA VAL A 65 -0.23 -1.53 4.77
C VAL A 65 -0.60 -0.56 5.89
N GLY A 66 -0.78 -1.07 7.11
CA GLY A 66 -1.18 -0.22 8.23
C GLY A 66 -0.18 0.91 8.51
N VAL A 67 1.10 0.56 8.56
CA VAL A 67 2.15 1.53 8.88
C VAL A 67 2.27 2.61 7.81
N CYS A 68 2.32 2.23 6.53
CA CYS A 68 2.45 3.22 5.47
C CYS A 68 1.18 4.06 5.30
N THR A 69 0.01 3.47 5.52
CA THR A 69 -1.26 4.21 5.47
C THR A 69 -1.32 5.28 6.54
N ARG A 70 -0.87 4.98 7.75
CA ARG A 70 -0.81 5.98 8.83
C ARG A 70 0.26 7.05 8.56
N LYS A 71 1.40 6.65 8.00
CA LYS A 71 2.50 7.59 7.69
C LYS A 71 2.06 8.65 6.68
N TRP A 72 1.42 8.24 5.59
CA TRP A 72 1.07 9.13 4.49
C TRP A 72 -0.42 9.45 4.41
N LYS A 73 -1.22 8.96 5.34
CA LYS A 73 -2.67 9.17 5.38
C LYS A 73 -3.33 8.72 4.07
N LEU A 74 -3.02 7.50 3.66
CA LEU A 74 -3.51 6.95 2.40
C LEU A 74 -4.97 6.54 2.49
N ASN A 75 -5.66 6.58 1.35
CA ASN A 75 -6.94 5.92 1.19
C ASN A 75 -6.68 4.46 0.77
N VAL A 76 -7.18 3.50 1.54
CA VAL A 76 -7.00 2.07 1.27
C VAL A 76 -8.15 1.59 0.38
N CYS A 77 -7.83 1.16 -0.84
CA CYS A 77 -8.80 0.66 -1.80
C CYS A 77 -8.66 -0.84 -1.97
N ALA A 78 -9.71 -1.59 -1.69
CA ALA A 78 -9.71 -3.05 -1.80
C ALA A 78 -11.14 -3.55 -1.88
N THR A 79 -11.33 -4.85 -2.16
CA THR A 79 -12.67 -5.43 -2.06
C THR A 79 -13.12 -5.42 -0.60
N ALA A 80 -14.44 -5.44 -0.38
CA ALA A 80 -14.99 -5.48 0.98
C ALA A 80 -14.43 -6.69 1.75
N LYS A 81 -14.30 -7.83 1.09
CA LYS A 81 -13.75 -9.04 1.71
C LYS A 81 -12.30 -8.81 2.19
N THR A 82 -11.48 -8.20 1.36
CA THR A 82 -10.07 -7.93 1.72
C THR A 82 -9.99 -6.91 2.85
N ILE A 83 -10.83 -5.87 2.84
CA ILE A 83 -10.89 -4.88 3.92
C ILE A 83 -11.25 -5.57 5.23
N ASP A 84 -12.28 -6.42 5.24
CA ASP A 84 -12.69 -7.17 6.43
C ASP A 84 -11.57 -8.07 6.96
N GLU A 85 -10.84 -8.73 6.09
CA GLU A 85 -9.70 -9.57 6.47
C GLU A 85 -8.58 -8.73 7.10
N MET A 86 -8.32 -7.54 6.56
CA MET A 86 -7.32 -6.64 7.13
C MET A 86 -7.74 -6.14 8.52
N TYR A 87 -9.03 -5.87 8.73
CA TYR A 87 -9.55 -5.55 10.07
C TYR A 87 -9.35 -6.72 11.02
N ARG A 88 -9.72 -7.92 10.58
CA ARG A 88 -9.61 -9.13 11.41
C ARG A 88 -8.16 -9.43 11.80
N LYS A 89 -7.22 -9.15 10.91
CA LYS A 89 -5.78 -9.35 11.15
C LYS A 89 -5.13 -8.16 11.86
N ASN A 90 -5.88 -7.15 12.22
CA ASN A 90 -5.39 -5.92 12.85
C ASN A 90 -4.35 -5.16 12.02
N ILE A 91 -4.41 -5.29 10.70
CA ILE A 91 -3.56 -4.53 9.78
C ILE A 91 -4.01 -3.06 9.75
N ILE A 92 -5.33 -2.85 9.67
CA ILE A 92 -5.98 -1.54 9.77
C ILE A 92 -7.11 -1.63 10.78
N LYS A 93 -7.62 -0.48 11.24
CA LYS A 93 -8.70 -0.43 12.25
C LYS A 93 -9.87 0.37 11.73
N PRO A 94 -11.12 -0.16 11.87
CA PRO A 94 -12.32 0.61 11.49
C PRO A 94 -12.34 1.96 12.19
N GLY A 95 -12.63 3.03 11.44
CA GLY A 95 -12.72 4.38 11.97
C GLY A 95 -11.38 5.11 12.10
N PHE A 96 -10.24 4.45 11.85
CA PHE A 96 -8.91 5.07 11.92
C PHE A 96 -8.32 5.30 10.54
N GLU A 97 -8.33 4.27 9.70
CA GLU A 97 -7.82 4.39 8.33
C GLU A 97 -8.98 4.60 7.37
N GLN A 98 -8.79 5.48 6.39
CA GLN A 98 -9.79 5.70 5.35
C GLN A 98 -9.78 4.51 4.39
N THR A 99 -10.95 3.93 4.12
CA THR A 99 -11.08 2.80 3.21
C THR A 99 -12.16 3.05 2.17
N THR A 100 -11.95 2.49 0.97
CA THR A 100 -12.92 2.50 -0.11
C THR A 100 -13.07 1.08 -0.63
N ALA A 101 -14.27 0.52 -0.51
CA ALA A 101 -14.54 -0.81 -1.03
C ALA A 101 -14.78 -0.74 -2.55
N VAL A 102 -14.11 -1.66 -3.28
CA VAL A 102 -14.31 -1.81 -4.72
C VAL A 102 -14.80 -3.22 -5.00
N GLU A 103 -15.42 -3.41 -6.13
CA GLU A 103 -15.96 -4.71 -6.50
C GLU A 103 -14.94 -5.59 -7.20
#